data_9f766aa2bfe7b3f23ad17976da0ffd10
#
_entry.id   9f766aa2bfe7b3f23ad17976da0ffd10
#
_cell.length_a   1.000
_cell.length_b   1.000
_cell.length_c   1.000
_cell.angle_alpha   90.00
_cell.angle_beta   90.00
_cell.angle_gamma   90.00
#
_symmetry.space_group_name_H-M   'P 1'
#
loop_
_entity.id
_entity.type
_entity.pdbx_description
1 polymer ?
#
loop_
_entity_poly.entity_id
_entity_poly.type
_entity_poly.pdbx_seq_one_letter_code
_entity_poly.pdbx_strand_id
1 'polypeptide(L)'
;MSAGAGRTGARCTARAVSAVEQRVPVSPVLRPGRRSLRWWYWFATACLLAASLAGWDAGLWFTVAFVAVQVAHYLARAGTPRAFPVQTRVAFLALLAAGSCPPLGYIHWLQLAGTCATVGLDYCTLARIMSLMPWNRTRPLTLRLVWRTFASPPVPGSVLGALGN
;
A
#
# COMPACT_ATOMS: atom_id res chain seq x y z
N MET A 1 42.76 12.86 -43.88
CA MET A 1 41.45 13.48 -44.03
C MET A 1 40.40 12.39 -43.80
N SER A 2 39.72 12.37 -42.73
CA SER A 2 38.37 11.87 -42.49
C SER A 2 38.15 11.63 -40.97
N ALA A 3 37.52 12.53 -40.31
CA ALA A 3 37.00 12.34 -38.96
C ALA A 3 35.69 13.12 -38.88
N GLY A 4 34.54 12.47 -38.87
CA GLY A 4 33.26 13.17 -38.80
C GLY A 4 32.02 12.31 -38.88
N ALA A 5 31.95 11.17 -38.21
CA ALA A 5 30.71 10.41 -38.18
C ALA A 5 30.55 9.62 -36.86
N GLY A 6 30.10 10.26 -35.79
CA GLY A 6 29.91 9.52 -34.52
C GLY A 6 29.10 10.21 -33.44
N ARG A 7 28.49 11.41 -33.68
CA ARG A 7 27.81 12.13 -32.61
C ARG A 7 26.28 12.31 -32.77
N THR A 8 25.69 11.84 -33.86
CA THR A 8 24.25 12.02 -34.12
C THR A 8 23.37 10.91 -33.55
N GLY A 9 23.89 9.70 -33.39
CA GLY A 9 23.11 8.53 -32.90
C GLY A 9 22.75 8.58 -31.40
N ALA A 10 23.66 9.11 -30.58
CA ALA A 10 23.47 9.10 -29.13
C ALA A 10 22.42 10.12 -28.62
N ARG A 11 22.20 11.21 -29.37
CA ARG A 11 21.19 12.21 -29.01
C ARG A 11 19.75 11.82 -29.38
N CYS A 12 19.58 10.98 -30.41
CA CYS A 12 18.27 10.46 -30.78
C CYS A 12 17.72 9.43 -29.81
N THR A 13 18.58 8.56 -29.30
CA THR A 13 18.17 7.52 -28.33
C THR A 13 17.84 8.14 -26.96
N ALA A 14 18.60 9.13 -26.49
CA ALA A 14 18.30 9.82 -25.22
C ALA A 14 16.98 10.59 -25.27
N ARG A 15 16.63 11.17 -26.42
CA ARG A 15 15.34 11.90 -26.59
C ARG A 15 14.14 10.97 -26.73
N ALA A 16 14.33 9.76 -27.26
CA ALA A 16 13.28 8.74 -27.36
C ALA A 16 12.98 8.12 -25.99
N VAL A 17 14.01 7.89 -25.16
CA VAL A 17 13.85 7.36 -23.79
C VAL A 17 13.12 8.39 -22.91
N SER A 18 13.45 9.66 -22.98
CA SER A 18 12.75 10.71 -22.21
C SER A 18 11.29 10.94 -22.65
N ALA A 19 10.97 10.68 -23.94
CA ALA A 19 9.59 10.80 -24.44
C ALA A 19 8.69 9.62 -24.02
N VAL A 20 9.27 8.45 -23.79
CA VAL A 20 8.55 7.26 -23.26
C VAL A 20 8.28 7.42 -21.77
N GLU A 21 9.19 8.04 -21.03
CA GLU A 21 9.06 8.27 -19.59
C GLU A 21 7.99 9.33 -19.23
N GLN A 22 7.68 10.25 -20.15
CA GLN A 22 6.65 11.28 -19.93
C GLN A 22 5.20 10.80 -20.22
N ARG A 23 4.99 9.58 -20.68
CA ARG A 23 3.65 8.99 -20.82
C ARG A 23 3.27 8.06 -19.68
N VAL A 24 3.61 8.39 -18.44
CA VAL A 24 2.83 7.86 -17.32
C VAL A 24 1.49 8.59 -17.37
N PRO A 25 0.38 7.90 -17.66
CA PRO A 25 -0.92 8.56 -17.61
C PRO A 25 -1.09 9.05 -16.17
N VAL A 26 -1.13 10.37 -16.00
CA VAL A 26 -1.62 10.98 -14.77
C VAL A 26 -2.99 10.36 -14.55
N SER A 27 -3.09 9.49 -13.56
CA SER A 27 -4.30 8.77 -13.23
C SER A 27 -5.45 9.76 -13.16
N PRO A 28 -6.59 9.50 -13.82
CA PRO A 28 -7.69 10.46 -13.87
C PRO A 28 -8.03 10.86 -12.45
N VAL A 29 -8.08 12.17 -12.21
CA VAL A 29 -8.60 12.79 -11.01
C VAL A 29 -9.82 11.99 -10.56
N LEU A 30 -9.74 11.36 -9.40
CA LEU A 30 -10.78 10.51 -8.82
C LEU A 30 -12.10 11.28 -8.87
N ARG A 31 -13.00 10.89 -9.77
CA ARG A 31 -14.38 11.41 -9.79
C ARG A 31 -14.97 11.14 -8.41
N PRO A 32 -15.43 12.16 -7.68
CA PRO A 32 -16.14 11.95 -6.42
C PRO A 32 -17.46 11.24 -6.74
N GLY A 33 -17.57 9.95 -6.43
CA GLY A 33 -18.84 9.26 -6.62
C GLY A 33 -18.79 7.74 -6.61
N ARG A 34 -17.67 7.10 -6.92
CA ARG A 34 -17.55 5.64 -6.84
C ARG A 34 -16.41 5.25 -5.90
N ARG A 35 -16.78 4.96 -4.66
CA ARG A 35 -15.83 4.37 -3.69
C ARG A 35 -15.26 3.08 -4.28
N SER A 36 -13.94 2.97 -4.38
CA SER A 36 -13.26 1.82 -4.97
C SER A 36 -13.54 0.53 -4.17
N LEU A 37 -13.46 -0.64 -4.83
CA LEU A 37 -13.55 -1.94 -4.15
C LEU A 37 -12.60 -2.04 -2.96
N ARG A 38 -11.39 -1.44 -3.09
CA ARG A 38 -10.41 -1.32 -2.01
C ARG A 38 -11.00 -0.62 -0.78
N TRP A 39 -11.76 0.46 -0.97
CA TRP A 39 -12.39 1.20 0.12
C TRP A 39 -13.44 0.35 0.84
N TRP A 40 -14.29 -0.37 0.08
CA TRP A 40 -15.31 -1.27 0.65
C TRP A 40 -14.70 -2.40 1.47
N TYR A 41 -13.59 -2.98 1.01
CA TYR A 41 -12.88 -4.00 1.77
C TYR A 41 -12.38 -3.47 3.12
N TRP A 42 -11.78 -2.29 3.14
CA TRP A 42 -11.31 -1.71 4.39
C TRP A 42 -12.46 -1.27 5.30
N PHE A 43 -13.53 -0.73 4.76
CA PHE A 43 -14.73 -0.36 5.51
C PHE A 43 -15.36 -1.59 6.18
N ALA A 44 -15.62 -2.67 5.46
CA ALA A 44 -16.15 -3.91 6.02
C ALA A 44 -15.22 -4.51 7.09
N THR A 45 -13.88 -4.48 6.85
CA THR A 45 -12.90 -4.91 7.86
C THR A 45 -12.98 -4.07 9.14
N ALA A 46 -13.13 -2.75 9.02
CA ALA A 46 -13.29 -1.87 10.19
C ALA A 46 -14.57 -2.20 10.97
N CYS A 47 -15.69 -2.41 10.29
CA CYS A 47 -16.97 -2.77 10.92
C CYS A 47 -16.88 -4.10 11.66
N LEU A 48 -16.31 -5.14 11.04
CA LEU A 48 -16.15 -6.46 11.66
C LEU A 48 -15.23 -6.41 12.88
N LEU A 49 -14.11 -5.69 12.77
CA LEU A 49 -13.17 -5.56 13.88
C LEU A 49 -13.76 -4.73 15.02
N ALA A 50 -14.50 -3.66 14.72
CA ALA A 50 -15.20 -2.86 15.71
C ALA A 50 -16.27 -3.69 16.44
N ALA A 51 -17.06 -4.49 15.73
CA ALA A 51 -18.04 -5.40 16.33
C ALA A 51 -17.39 -6.44 17.25
N SER A 52 -16.23 -6.99 16.84
CA SER A 52 -15.44 -7.89 17.68
C SER A 52 -15.01 -7.22 19.00
N LEU A 53 -14.47 -6.00 18.92
CA LEU A 53 -14.03 -5.25 20.09
C LEU A 53 -15.20 -4.74 20.95
N ALA A 54 -16.40 -4.64 20.39
CA ALA A 54 -17.63 -4.33 21.10
C ALA A 54 -18.24 -5.54 21.85
N GLY A 55 -17.59 -6.72 21.78
CA GLY A 55 -18.01 -7.92 22.53
C GLY A 55 -18.68 -9.00 21.66
N TRP A 56 -18.61 -8.90 20.35
CA TRP A 56 -19.06 -10.01 19.49
C TRP A 56 -17.95 -11.07 19.37
N ASP A 57 -18.04 -12.15 20.12
CA ASP A 57 -17.00 -13.20 20.22
C ASP A 57 -16.60 -13.80 18.86
N ALA A 58 -17.57 -14.02 17.97
CA ALA A 58 -17.29 -14.54 16.63
C ALA A 58 -16.68 -13.48 15.69
N GLY A 59 -16.75 -12.19 16.01
CA GLY A 59 -16.36 -11.07 15.14
C GLY A 59 -14.90 -11.12 14.69
N LEU A 60 -14.00 -11.56 15.58
CA LEU A 60 -12.59 -11.71 15.25
C LEU A 60 -12.38 -12.78 14.18
N TRP A 61 -13.03 -13.92 14.31
CA TRP A 61 -12.96 -15.01 13.32
C TRP A 61 -13.50 -14.61 11.96
N PHE A 62 -14.62 -13.88 11.93
CA PHE A 62 -15.16 -13.31 10.71
C PHE A 62 -14.20 -12.27 10.09
N THR A 63 -13.54 -11.45 10.90
CA THR A 63 -12.52 -10.51 10.42
C THR A 63 -11.35 -11.24 9.79
N VAL A 64 -10.81 -12.27 10.47
CA VAL A 64 -9.70 -13.10 9.96
C VAL A 64 -10.10 -13.76 8.64
N ALA A 65 -11.25 -14.43 8.59
CA ALA A 65 -11.75 -15.09 7.37
C ALA A 65 -11.92 -14.08 6.22
N PHE A 66 -12.51 -12.93 6.49
CA PHE A 66 -12.73 -11.89 5.49
C PHE A 66 -11.42 -11.32 4.94
N VAL A 67 -10.42 -11.08 5.81
CA VAL A 67 -9.09 -10.62 5.39
C VAL A 67 -8.36 -11.71 4.61
N ALA A 68 -8.50 -12.99 4.99
CA ALA A 68 -7.94 -14.11 4.23
C ALA A 68 -8.53 -14.20 2.80
N VAL A 69 -9.84 -14.00 2.66
CA VAL A 69 -10.50 -13.90 1.34
C VAL A 69 -9.93 -12.72 0.54
N GLN A 70 -9.68 -11.57 1.16
CA GLN A 70 -9.04 -10.44 0.49
C GLN A 70 -7.63 -10.79 0.00
N VAL A 71 -6.83 -11.48 0.84
CA VAL A 71 -5.48 -11.95 0.44
C VAL A 71 -5.58 -12.83 -0.80
N ALA A 72 -6.45 -13.83 -0.79
CA ALA A 72 -6.66 -14.74 -1.91
C ALA A 72 -7.12 -13.99 -3.18
N HIS A 73 -8.07 -13.07 -3.05
CA HIS A 73 -8.57 -12.24 -4.16
C HIS A 73 -7.45 -11.40 -4.79
N TYR A 74 -6.65 -10.70 -3.97
CA TYR A 74 -5.57 -9.86 -4.51
C TYR A 74 -4.40 -10.69 -5.02
N LEU A 75 -4.12 -11.85 -4.45
CA LEU A 75 -3.12 -12.79 -4.94
C LEU A 75 -3.51 -13.33 -6.31
N ALA A 76 -4.76 -13.74 -6.49
CA ALA A 76 -5.28 -14.21 -7.78
C ALA A 76 -5.20 -13.12 -8.86
N ARG A 77 -5.44 -11.84 -8.50
CA ARG A 77 -5.34 -10.72 -9.45
C ARG A 77 -3.92 -10.30 -9.77
N ALA A 78 -3.02 -10.36 -8.81
CA ALA A 78 -1.64 -9.90 -8.94
C ALA A 78 -0.69 -10.99 -9.48
N GLY A 79 -1.05 -12.26 -9.34
CA GLY A 79 -0.23 -13.41 -9.75
C GLY A 79 1.06 -13.58 -8.93
N THR A 80 1.31 -12.73 -7.94
CA THR A 80 2.54 -12.77 -7.14
C THR A 80 2.29 -12.30 -5.70
N PRO A 81 2.86 -13.02 -4.69
CA PRO A 81 2.77 -12.59 -3.30
C PRO A 81 3.60 -11.32 -3.00
N ARG A 82 4.54 -10.97 -3.89
CA ARG A 82 5.37 -9.76 -3.77
C ARG A 82 4.63 -8.48 -4.13
N ALA A 83 3.42 -8.58 -4.70
CA ALA A 83 2.62 -7.40 -5.00
C ALA A 83 2.27 -6.62 -3.73
N PHE A 84 2.51 -5.32 -3.74
CA PHE A 84 2.32 -4.46 -2.57
C PHE A 84 0.93 -4.56 -1.92
N PRO A 85 -0.20 -4.64 -2.68
CA PRO A 85 -1.51 -4.84 -2.10
C PRO A 85 -1.68 -6.17 -1.34
N VAL A 86 -0.99 -7.23 -1.78
CA VAL A 86 -1.01 -8.56 -1.13
C VAL A 86 -0.22 -8.48 0.17
N GLN A 87 1.00 -7.93 0.13
CA GLN A 87 1.85 -7.79 1.32
C GLN A 87 1.16 -7.03 2.45
N THR A 88 0.47 -5.93 2.13
CA THR A 88 -0.25 -5.13 3.13
C THR A 88 -1.35 -5.94 3.82
N ARG A 89 -2.08 -6.79 3.09
CA ARG A 89 -3.13 -7.62 3.67
C ARG A 89 -2.59 -8.80 4.45
N VAL A 90 -1.52 -9.42 3.98
CA VAL A 90 -0.82 -10.49 4.73
C VAL A 90 -0.27 -9.92 6.04
N ALA A 91 0.34 -8.74 6.02
CA ALA A 91 0.81 -8.08 7.24
C ALA A 91 -0.35 -7.75 8.21
N PHE A 92 -1.50 -7.30 7.69
CA PHE A 92 -2.69 -7.06 8.50
C PHE A 92 -3.21 -8.36 9.14
N LEU A 93 -3.25 -9.46 8.38
CA LEU A 93 -3.65 -10.78 8.88
C LEU A 93 -2.67 -11.30 9.95
N ALA A 94 -1.38 -11.12 9.74
CA ALA A 94 -0.37 -11.48 10.73
C ALA A 94 -0.53 -10.69 12.04
N LEU A 95 -0.87 -9.40 11.96
CA LEU A 95 -1.17 -8.58 13.13
C LEU A 95 -2.46 -9.02 13.84
N LEU A 96 -3.50 -9.47 13.10
CA LEU A 96 -4.69 -10.06 13.72
C LEU A 96 -4.32 -11.32 14.50
N ALA A 97 -3.50 -12.20 13.93
CA ALA A 97 -3.03 -13.40 14.61
C ALA A 97 -2.18 -13.06 15.84
N ALA A 98 -1.26 -12.10 15.74
CA ALA A 98 -0.45 -11.65 16.86
C ALA A 98 -1.31 -11.04 17.99
N GLY A 99 -2.30 -10.22 17.66
CA GLY A 99 -3.20 -9.59 18.62
C GLY A 99 -4.12 -10.57 19.34
N SER A 100 -4.28 -11.80 18.81
CA SER A 100 -5.02 -12.87 19.48
C SER A 100 -4.25 -13.47 20.69
N CYS A 101 -2.96 -13.18 20.83
CA CYS A 101 -2.21 -13.53 22.03
C CYS A 101 -2.59 -12.59 23.18
N PRO A 102 -2.93 -13.09 24.39
CA PRO A 102 -3.44 -12.29 25.50
C PRO A 102 -2.68 -10.99 25.80
N PRO A 103 -1.32 -10.97 25.87
CA PRO A 103 -0.58 -9.74 26.17
C PRO A 103 -0.60 -8.72 25.02
N LEU A 104 -0.99 -9.10 23.81
CA LEU A 104 -0.93 -8.28 22.60
C LEU A 104 -2.31 -7.80 22.10
N GLY A 105 -3.37 -7.99 22.87
CA GLY A 105 -4.75 -7.62 22.49
C GLY A 105 -4.91 -6.15 22.10
N TYR A 106 -4.05 -5.25 22.60
CA TYR A 106 -4.04 -3.83 22.21
C TYR A 106 -3.77 -3.61 20.71
N ILE A 107 -3.15 -4.60 20.02
CA ILE A 107 -2.89 -4.55 18.58
C ILE A 107 -4.21 -4.40 17.81
N HIS A 108 -5.29 -5.03 18.22
CA HIS A 108 -6.60 -4.90 17.56
C HIS A 108 -7.14 -3.48 17.60
N TRP A 109 -6.92 -2.74 18.70
CA TRP A 109 -7.28 -1.33 18.80
C TRP A 109 -6.45 -0.46 17.86
N LEU A 110 -5.15 -0.72 17.76
CA LEU A 110 -4.27 -0.03 16.79
C LEU A 110 -4.68 -0.33 15.36
N GLN A 111 -5.04 -1.59 15.06
CA GLN A 111 -5.53 -1.98 13.74
C GLN A 111 -6.85 -1.29 13.41
N LEU A 112 -7.79 -1.22 14.37
CA LEU A 112 -9.05 -0.52 14.18
C LEU A 112 -8.80 0.96 13.89
N ALA A 113 -8.00 1.65 14.70
CA ALA A 113 -7.66 3.05 14.49
C ALA A 113 -7.01 3.30 13.12
N GLY A 114 -6.03 2.48 12.73
CA GLY A 114 -5.37 2.55 11.42
C GLY A 114 -6.32 2.26 10.25
N THR A 115 -7.29 1.35 10.44
CA THR A 115 -8.28 1.02 9.41
C THR A 115 -9.31 2.15 9.28
N CYS A 116 -9.74 2.76 10.37
CA CYS A 116 -10.59 3.95 10.37
C CYS A 116 -9.89 5.13 9.66
N ALA A 117 -8.60 5.35 9.92
CA ALA A 117 -7.82 6.37 9.21
C ALA A 117 -7.73 6.06 7.70
N THR A 118 -7.62 4.80 7.31
CA THR A 118 -7.60 4.38 5.91
C THR A 118 -8.94 4.65 5.22
N VAL A 119 -10.05 4.39 5.91
CA VAL A 119 -11.41 4.58 5.37
C VAL A 119 -11.81 6.05 5.32
N GLY A 120 -11.47 6.82 6.36
CA GLY A 120 -11.88 8.22 6.50
C GLY A 120 -10.96 9.20 5.80
N LEU A 121 -9.65 8.96 5.83
CA LEU A 121 -8.62 9.89 5.38
C LEU A 121 -7.80 9.38 4.19
N ASP A 122 -8.10 8.20 3.66
CA ASP A 122 -7.24 7.47 2.68
C ASP A 122 -5.78 7.31 3.17
N TYR A 123 -5.57 7.40 4.49
CA TYR A 123 -4.25 7.33 5.12
C TYR A 123 -3.99 5.95 5.70
N CYS A 124 -3.29 5.11 4.96
CA CYS A 124 -2.95 3.75 5.40
C CYS A 124 -1.59 3.70 6.09
N THR A 125 -1.57 3.70 7.43
CA THR A 125 -0.35 3.59 8.25
C THR A 125 0.43 2.31 7.93
N LEU A 126 -0.26 1.18 7.77
CA LEU A 126 0.36 -0.10 7.47
C LEU A 126 1.06 -0.10 6.11
N ALA A 127 0.46 0.52 5.08
CA ALA A 127 1.10 0.67 3.77
C ALA A 127 2.38 1.51 3.85
N ARG A 128 2.43 2.52 4.72
CA ARG A 128 3.63 3.34 4.95
C ARG A 128 4.74 2.53 5.62
N ILE A 129 4.40 1.73 6.64
CA ILE A 129 5.34 0.80 7.28
C ILE A 129 5.86 -0.22 6.25
N MET A 130 4.97 -0.82 5.46
CA MET A 130 5.36 -1.78 4.41
C MET A 130 6.27 -1.15 3.33
N SER A 131 6.08 0.13 3.02
CA SER A 131 6.97 0.85 2.08
C SER A 131 8.40 0.99 2.60
N LEU A 132 8.62 1.02 3.92
CA LEU A 132 9.94 1.14 4.55
C LEU A 132 10.66 -0.21 4.70
N MET A 133 9.99 -1.34 4.42
CA MET A 133 10.61 -2.67 4.53
C MET A 133 11.76 -2.85 3.55
N PRO A 134 12.80 -3.63 3.91
CA PRO A 134 14.03 -3.77 3.11
C PRO A 134 13.79 -4.18 1.66
N TRP A 135 12.77 -5.00 1.41
CA TRP A 135 12.42 -5.50 0.07
C TRP A 135 11.54 -4.55 -0.76
N ASN A 136 10.99 -3.51 -0.13
CA ASN A 136 10.16 -2.51 -0.82
C ASN A 136 10.86 -1.15 -0.98
N ARG A 137 11.99 -0.95 -0.31
CA ARG A 137 12.75 0.31 -0.39
C ARG A 137 13.90 0.22 -1.38
N THR A 138 14.15 1.29 -2.10
CA THR A 138 15.28 1.45 -3.02
C THR A 138 16.41 2.31 -2.43
N ARG A 139 16.21 2.90 -1.25
CA ARG A 139 17.13 3.81 -0.57
C ARG A 139 17.46 3.34 0.85
N PRO A 140 18.63 3.68 1.42
CA PRO A 140 18.95 3.36 2.81
C PRO A 140 17.93 4.00 3.76
N LEU A 141 17.64 3.31 4.88
CA LEU A 141 16.73 3.80 5.90
C LEU A 141 17.40 4.98 6.62
N THR A 142 16.82 6.16 6.49
CA THR A 142 17.23 7.36 7.22
C THR A 142 16.04 7.93 7.98
N LEU A 143 16.27 8.61 9.09
CA LEU A 143 15.21 9.24 9.87
C LEU A 143 14.41 10.24 9.02
N ARG A 144 15.07 10.94 8.11
CA ARG A 144 14.44 11.86 7.15
C ARG A 144 13.50 11.13 6.19
N LEU A 145 13.87 9.91 5.73
CA LEU A 145 13.01 9.10 4.87
C LEU A 145 11.77 8.63 5.63
N VAL A 146 11.94 8.17 6.86
CA VAL A 146 10.83 7.78 7.74
C VAL A 146 9.86 8.94 7.94
N TRP A 147 10.37 10.10 8.38
CA TRP A 147 9.56 11.30 8.56
C TRP A 147 8.79 11.67 7.29
N ARG A 148 9.49 11.74 6.15
CA ARG A 148 8.89 12.07 4.86
C ARG A 148 7.81 11.07 4.45
N THR A 149 8.00 9.77 4.76
CA THR A 149 7.02 8.72 4.46
C THR A 149 5.74 8.93 5.28
N PHE A 150 5.84 9.29 6.56
CA PHE A 150 4.67 9.49 7.41
C PHE A 150 4.03 10.87 7.23
N ALA A 151 4.80 11.90 6.94
CA ALA A 151 4.31 13.27 6.73
C ALA A 151 3.77 13.53 5.31
N SER A 152 3.97 12.61 4.35
CA SER A 152 3.46 12.79 2.99
C SER A 152 1.94 12.69 2.92
N PRO A 153 1.29 13.39 1.96
CA PRO A 153 -0.16 13.29 1.76
C PRO A 153 -0.59 11.86 1.40
N PRO A 154 -1.89 11.55 1.49
CA PRO A 154 -2.43 10.26 1.09
C PRO A 154 -2.11 9.95 -0.38
N VAL A 155 -1.55 8.76 -0.63
CA VAL A 155 -1.23 8.29 -1.99
C VAL A 155 -1.71 6.85 -2.19
N PRO A 156 -2.26 6.51 -3.35
CA PRO A 156 -2.62 5.13 -3.66
C PRO A 156 -1.37 4.29 -3.93
N GLY A 157 -1.21 3.19 -3.19
CA GLY A 157 -0.10 2.24 -3.37
C GLY A 157 1.11 2.50 -2.47
N SER A 158 2.32 2.21 -2.98
CA SER A 158 3.57 2.44 -2.25
C SER A 158 3.91 3.93 -2.20
N VAL A 159 4.12 4.43 -0.99
CA VAL A 159 4.46 5.85 -0.76
C VAL A 159 5.80 6.20 -1.40
N LEU A 160 6.79 5.30 -1.34
CA LEU A 160 8.11 5.54 -1.92
C LEU A 160 8.07 5.61 -3.45
N GLY A 161 7.20 4.81 -4.09
CA GLY A 161 6.95 4.91 -5.53
C GLY A 161 6.27 6.22 -5.95
N ALA A 162 5.43 6.78 -5.09
CA ALA A 162 4.72 8.02 -5.36
C ALA A 162 5.55 9.29 -5.04
N LEU A 163 6.52 9.19 -4.12
CA LEU A 163 7.39 10.33 -3.76
C LEU A 163 8.47 10.63 -4.81
N GLY A 164 8.50 9.85 -5.87
CA GLY A 164 9.41 10.04 -7.00
C GLY A 164 10.89 9.77 -6.69
N ASN A 165 11.60 9.45 -7.71
CA ASN A 165 13.06 9.44 -7.69
C ASN A 165 13.62 10.85 -7.51
#